data_033488d25f2299141f8b2b82eb1be62a
#
_entry.id   033488d25f2299141f8b2b82eb1be62a
#
_cell.length_a   1.000
_cell.length_b   1.000
_cell.length_c   1.000
_cell.angle_alpha   90.00
_cell.angle_beta   90.00
_cell.angle_gamma   90.00
#
_symmetry.space_group_name_H-M   'P 1'
#
loop_
_entity.id
_entity.type
_entity.pdbx_description
1 polymer ?
#
loop_
_entity_poly.entity_id
_entity_poly.type
_entity_poly.pdbx_seq_one_letter_code
_entity_poly.pdbx_strand_id
1 'polypeptide(L)'
;MRPRAALAAPLLLAGLVAQAQVPAGVPTTVSAYREGDPFDPAVNLAAPTAYLIDLGSGQVLFERESRRRFLPASLTKIMTAYVAFELIQTGRLQPNQRFAMSDSAFAQWSRVGSTMFLGRGQVISVDELLMGIMTVSANDGCVVLAEGASGSVANFVILMNAEAKRLGMTDSYFGSANGWPDQGATYTSARDLAILTRAMLTRHPAYYRRYVGHTGMTFNGISQNNHVPLFGRVAGADGVKTGFTNESGYGLVGSAARNGRRLVMVVGGYDRAWQRARESRALLEWGFSAWRTQRLFATGEAVGAATVQGGAARSVPLIAPMPYYVTYPVGGAPPSVKLIVRYDGPLRAPLVKGAEVATLRISAPGEAPRDLPLLAGTSTGVAGPLARLRNGLLGLAGL
;
A
#
# COMPACT_ATOMS: atom_id res chain seq x y z
N MET A 1 -53.85 -45.43 -28.22
CA MET A 1 -52.40 -45.16 -27.93
C MET A 1 -52.21 -43.69 -27.62
N ARG A 2 -52.01 -43.34 -26.38
CA ARG A 2 -51.72 -41.96 -25.93
C ARG A 2 -50.25 -41.87 -25.58
N PRO A 3 -49.46 -40.82 -25.98
CA PRO A 3 -48.07 -40.66 -25.57
C PRO A 3 -48.02 -40.04 -24.19
N ARG A 4 -47.14 -40.59 -23.34
CA ARG A 4 -46.82 -40.11 -22.01
C ARG A 4 -45.90 -38.90 -22.13
N ALA A 5 -46.29 -37.77 -21.54
CA ALA A 5 -45.46 -36.60 -21.36
C ALA A 5 -44.50 -36.86 -20.20
N ALA A 6 -43.20 -36.72 -20.47
CA ALA A 6 -42.17 -36.72 -19.42
C ALA A 6 -41.99 -35.29 -18.85
N LEU A 7 -42.28 -35.11 -17.56
CA LEU A 7 -41.96 -33.90 -16.83
C LEU A 7 -40.47 -33.92 -16.44
N ALA A 8 -39.70 -33.02 -17.00
CA ALA A 8 -38.33 -32.72 -16.54
C ALA A 8 -38.42 -31.73 -15.36
N ALA A 9 -37.98 -32.14 -14.19
CA ALA A 9 -37.83 -31.28 -13.03
C ALA A 9 -36.47 -30.49 -13.14
N PRO A 10 -36.44 -29.19 -12.84
CA PRO A 10 -35.17 -28.47 -12.80
C PRO A 10 -34.42 -28.80 -11.51
N LEU A 11 -33.19 -29.31 -11.63
CA LEU A 11 -32.24 -29.39 -10.55
C LEU A 11 -31.80 -27.98 -10.14
N LEU A 12 -32.27 -27.48 -9.01
CA LEU A 12 -31.72 -26.32 -8.32
C LEU A 12 -30.41 -26.74 -7.68
N LEU A 13 -29.28 -26.39 -8.29
CA LEU A 13 -27.98 -26.38 -7.60
C LEU A 13 -27.97 -25.23 -6.61
N ALA A 14 -28.28 -25.50 -5.35
CA ALA A 14 -27.99 -24.60 -4.24
C ALA A 14 -26.48 -24.59 -4.00
N GLY A 15 -25.80 -23.60 -4.55
CA GLY A 15 -24.40 -23.31 -4.19
C GLY A 15 -24.32 -22.93 -2.72
N LEU A 16 -23.74 -23.78 -1.90
CA LEU A 16 -23.34 -23.42 -0.54
C LEU A 16 -22.26 -22.33 -0.64
N VAL A 17 -22.67 -21.08 -0.46
CA VAL A 17 -21.73 -20.00 -0.12
C VAL A 17 -21.29 -20.26 1.31
N ALA A 18 -20.07 -20.76 1.48
CA ALA A 18 -19.46 -20.86 2.79
C ALA A 18 -19.31 -19.44 3.36
N GLN A 19 -20.22 -19.06 4.26
CA GLN A 19 -20.09 -17.87 5.07
C GLN A 19 -18.85 -18.05 5.94
N ALA A 20 -17.82 -17.24 5.71
CA ALA A 20 -16.71 -17.14 6.63
C ALA A 20 -17.25 -16.58 7.95
N GLN A 21 -17.50 -17.47 8.93
CA GLN A 21 -17.80 -17.07 10.29
C GLN A 21 -16.61 -16.26 10.82
N VAL A 22 -16.83 -14.97 11.08
CA VAL A 22 -15.92 -14.17 11.91
C VAL A 22 -15.93 -14.83 13.29
N PRO A 23 -14.81 -15.34 13.79
CA PRO A 23 -14.79 -15.95 15.13
C PRO A 23 -15.24 -14.90 16.13
N ALA A 24 -16.14 -15.31 17.04
CA ALA A 24 -16.56 -14.52 18.19
C ALA A 24 -15.32 -13.97 18.90
N GLY A 25 -15.37 -12.67 19.25
CA GLY A 25 -14.25 -11.86 19.66
C GLY A 25 -13.25 -12.55 20.59
N VAL A 26 -11.98 -12.48 20.20
CA VAL A 26 -10.88 -12.66 21.14
C VAL A 26 -11.09 -11.63 22.25
N PRO A 27 -11.11 -12.02 23.55
CA PRO A 27 -11.25 -11.04 24.62
C PRO A 27 -10.13 -10.02 24.47
N THR A 28 -10.48 -8.77 24.16
CA THR A 28 -9.55 -7.66 24.13
C THR A 28 -9.16 -7.38 25.58
N THR A 29 -7.98 -7.81 25.98
CA THR A 29 -7.37 -7.35 27.21
C THR A 29 -7.20 -5.84 27.08
N VAL A 30 -7.92 -5.10 27.92
CA VAL A 30 -7.74 -3.64 28.01
C VAL A 30 -6.28 -3.41 28.37
N SER A 31 -5.50 -2.89 27.43
CA SER A 31 -4.09 -2.58 27.66
C SER A 31 -3.98 -1.63 28.86
N ALA A 32 -3.17 -2.01 29.84
CA ALA A 32 -2.81 -1.19 30.97
C ALA A 32 -1.82 -0.06 30.63
N TYR A 33 -1.35 0.02 29.38
CA TYR A 33 -0.39 1.03 28.91
C TYR A 33 -0.89 2.45 29.18
N ARG A 34 -0.05 3.28 29.77
CA ARG A 34 -0.27 4.73 29.95
C ARG A 34 0.72 5.50 29.07
N GLU A 35 0.29 6.63 28.54
CA GLU A 35 1.17 7.51 27.75
C GLU A 35 2.33 7.99 28.64
N GLY A 36 3.58 7.75 28.20
CA GLY A 36 4.80 8.01 28.97
C GLY A 36 5.46 6.79 29.61
N ASP A 37 4.73 5.65 29.75
CA ASP A 37 5.33 4.40 30.22
C ASP A 37 6.24 3.78 29.13
N PRO A 38 7.19 2.90 29.50
CA PRO A 38 7.90 2.07 28.52
C PRO A 38 6.90 1.25 27.69
N PHE A 39 7.02 1.32 26.37
CA PHE A 39 6.14 0.61 25.45
C PHE A 39 6.83 -0.60 24.83
N ASP A 40 6.28 -1.78 25.08
CA ASP A 40 6.59 -3.00 24.35
C ASP A 40 5.33 -3.46 23.60
N PRO A 41 5.36 -3.46 22.24
CA PRO A 41 4.17 -3.85 21.47
C PRO A 41 3.74 -5.30 21.72
N ALA A 42 4.63 -6.18 22.12
CA ALA A 42 4.28 -7.56 22.45
C ALA A 42 3.33 -7.65 23.64
N VAL A 43 3.49 -6.73 24.61
CA VAL A 43 2.74 -6.70 25.87
C VAL A 43 1.66 -5.62 25.87
N ASN A 44 1.99 -4.42 25.39
CA ASN A 44 1.16 -3.22 25.59
C ASN A 44 0.20 -2.92 24.44
N LEU A 45 0.36 -3.56 23.26
CA LEU A 45 -0.52 -3.33 22.13
C LEU A 45 -1.76 -4.22 22.24
N ALA A 46 -2.96 -3.64 22.31
CA ALA A 46 -4.21 -4.38 22.38
C ALA A 46 -4.81 -4.70 20.99
N ALA A 47 -4.30 -4.14 19.91
CA ALA A 47 -4.79 -4.43 18.56
C ALA A 47 -4.75 -5.93 18.26
N PRO A 48 -5.89 -6.56 17.87
CA PRO A 48 -5.91 -7.96 17.42
C PRO A 48 -5.06 -8.23 16.19
N THR A 49 -4.93 -7.23 15.29
CA THR A 49 -4.08 -7.29 14.11
C THR A 49 -3.16 -6.09 14.07
N ALA A 50 -1.87 -6.31 13.82
CA ALA A 50 -0.89 -5.24 13.73
C ALA A 50 0.24 -5.59 12.74
N TYR A 51 0.77 -4.57 12.09
CA TYR A 51 1.95 -4.67 11.23
C TYR A 51 2.70 -3.35 11.24
N LEU A 52 3.98 -3.38 11.54
CA LEU A 52 4.88 -2.22 11.49
C LEU A 52 6.09 -2.57 10.64
N ILE A 53 6.33 -1.80 9.60
CA ILE A 53 7.41 -2.01 8.65
C ILE A 53 8.23 -0.73 8.46
N ASP A 54 9.54 -0.89 8.39
CA ASP A 54 10.47 0.12 7.90
C ASP A 54 10.56 0.02 6.37
N LEU A 55 10.08 1.04 5.65
CA LEU A 55 10.05 1.00 4.19
C LEU A 55 11.45 1.10 3.56
N GLY A 56 12.40 1.76 4.23
CA GLY A 56 13.76 1.91 3.72
C GLY A 56 14.52 0.58 3.69
N SER A 57 14.38 -0.21 4.75
CA SER A 57 14.99 -1.54 4.83
C SER A 57 14.04 -2.65 4.36
N GLY A 58 12.73 -2.42 4.35
CA GLY A 58 11.72 -3.46 4.12
C GLY A 58 11.58 -4.43 5.29
N GLN A 59 12.20 -4.14 6.43
CA GLN A 59 12.14 -4.99 7.61
C GLN A 59 10.83 -4.80 8.37
N VAL A 60 10.21 -5.92 8.73
CA VAL A 60 9.08 -5.95 9.64
C VAL A 60 9.62 -5.77 11.06
N LEU A 61 9.22 -4.69 11.74
CA LEU A 61 9.66 -4.38 13.09
C LEU A 61 8.76 -5.03 14.13
N PHE A 62 7.48 -5.15 13.81
CA PHE A 62 6.49 -5.83 14.63
C PHE A 62 5.35 -6.37 13.76
N GLU A 63 4.86 -7.57 14.07
CA GLU A 63 3.64 -8.12 13.49
C GLU A 63 2.86 -8.96 14.51
N ARG A 64 1.54 -8.90 14.37
CA ARG A 64 0.59 -9.74 15.09
C ARG A 64 -0.57 -10.03 14.14
N GLU A 65 -0.85 -11.32 13.89
CA GLU A 65 -1.94 -11.73 13.00
C GLU A 65 -2.01 -10.91 11.70
N SER A 66 -0.83 -10.57 11.13
CA SER A 66 -0.68 -9.59 10.04
C SER A 66 -1.39 -10.00 8.76
N ARG A 67 -1.64 -11.31 8.57
CA ARG A 67 -2.35 -11.88 7.42
C ARG A 67 -3.80 -12.25 7.72
N ARG A 68 -4.24 -12.13 8.97
CA ARG A 68 -5.61 -12.35 9.35
C ARG A 68 -6.52 -11.36 8.61
N ARG A 69 -7.54 -11.88 7.93
CA ARG A 69 -8.55 -11.07 7.25
C ARG A 69 -9.46 -10.37 8.25
N PHE A 70 -9.73 -9.10 7.98
CA PHE A 70 -10.66 -8.28 8.74
C PHE A 70 -11.41 -7.31 7.84
N LEU A 71 -12.52 -6.76 8.31
CA LEU A 71 -13.30 -5.74 7.59
C LEU A 71 -12.56 -4.40 7.66
N PRO A 72 -12.12 -3.83 6.53
CA PRO A 72 -11.29 -2.62 6.52
C PRO A 72 -12.07 -1.34 6.87
N ALA A 73 -13.39 -1.35 6.76
CA ALA A 73 -14.19 -0.13 6.83
C ALA A 73 -13.60 0.94 5.89
N SER A 74 -13.49 2.19 6.33
CA SER A 74 -12.94 3.28 5.52
C SER A 74 -11.44 3.17 5.18
N LEU A 75 -10.71 2.15 5.65
CA LEU A 75 -9.36 1.86 5.14
C LEU A 75 -9.40 1.44 3.66
N THR A 76 -10.53 0.92 3.17
CA THR A 76 -10.83 0.67 1.75
C THR A 76 -10.51 1.87 0.86
N LYS A 77 -10.70 3.09 1.37
CA LYS A 77 -10.49 4.33 0.62
C LYS A 77 -9.03 4.57 0.21
N ILE A 78 -8.09 3.89 0.85
CA ILE A 78 -6.69 3.88 0.39
C ILE A 78 -6.60 3.23 -1.00
N MET A 79 -7.32 2.10 -1.23
CA MET A 79 -7.38 1.46 -2.54
C MET A 79 -8.15 2.32 -3.54
N THR A 80 -9.23 2.96 -3.14
CA THR A 80 -9.99 3.88 -4.00
C THR A 80 -9.12 5.02 -4.51
N ALA A 81 -8.36 5.66 -3.62
CA ALA A 81 -7.42 6.72 -4.00
C ALA A 81 -6.27 6.16 -4.86
N TYR A 82 -5.74 4.98 -4.54
CA TYR A 82 -4.68 4.35 -5.30
C TYR A 82 -5.08 4.06 -6.74
N VAL A 83 -6.27 3.50 -6.97
CA VAL A 83 -6.82 3.27 -8.32
C VAL A 83 -6.95 4.59 -9.09
N ALA A 84 -7.47 5.64 -8.43
CA ALA A 84 -7.55 6.95 -9.07
C ALA A 84 -6.15 7.50 -9.44
N PHE A 85 -5.13 7.30 -8.60
CA PHE A 85 -3.74 7.69 -8.91
C PHE A 85 -3.18 6.92 -10.12
N GLU A 86 -3.44 5.61 -10.22
CA GLU A 86 -3.04 4.82 -11.41
C GLU A 86 -3.77 5.30 -12.67
N LEU A 87 -5.07 5.62 -12.58
CA LEU A 87 -5.83 6.17 -13.70
C LEU A 87 -5.30 7.55 -14.15
N ILE A 88 -4.92 8.43 -13.19
CA ILE A 88 -4.33 9.74 -13.50
C ILE A 88 -2.95 9.56 -14.11
N GLN A 89 -2.11 8.68 -13.55
CA GLN A 89 -0.76 8.40 -14.04
C GLN A 89 -0.77 7.88 -15.49
N THR A 90 -1.80 7.11 -15.86
CA THR A 90 -1.96 6.55 -17.21
C THR A 90 -2.75 7.45 -18.17
N GLY A 91 -3.14 8.66 -17.73
CA GLY A 91 -3.89 9.61 -18.55
C GLY A 91 -5.37 9.26 -18.78
N ARG A 92 -5.87 8.21 -18.12
CA ARG A 92 -7.28 7.77 -18.21
C ARG A 92 -8.24 8.61 -17.35
N LEU A 93 -7.69 9.37 -16.42
CA LEU A 93 -8.40 10.29 -15.55
C LEU A 93 -7.58 11.60 -15.46
N GLN A 94 -8.25 12.74 -15.30
CA GLN A 94 -7.58 14.03 -15.11
C GLN A 94 -8.00 14.64 -13.76
N PRO A 95 -7.08 15.27 -12.99
CA PRO A 95 -7.42 15.90 -11.71
C PRO A 95 -8.51 16.98 -11.84
N ASN A 96 -8.54 17.71 -12.95
CA ASN A 96 -9.52 18.76 -13.24
C ASN A 96 -10.80 18.21 -13.91
N GLN A 97 -10.86 16.93 -14.24
CA GLN A 97 -12.07 16.31 -14.76
C GLN A 97 -13.18 16.40 -13.71
N ARG A 98 -14.42 16.64 -14.16
CA ARG A 98 -15.54 16.92 -13.26
C ARG A 98 -16.62 15.85 -13.43
N PHE A 99 -17.20 15.45 -12.30
CA PHE A 99 -18.30 14.49 -12.24
C PHE A 99 -19.47 15.09 -11.45
N ALA A 100 -20.67 14.69 -11.82
CA ALA A 100 -21.89 15.11 -11.11
C ALA A 100 -22.29 14.04 -10.08
N MET A 101 -22.77 14.46 -8.92
CA MET A 101 -23.44 13.57 -7.96
C MET A 101 -24.74 13.08 -8.59
N SER A 102 -24.82 11.80 -8.95
CA SER A 102 -26.02 11.19 -9.54
C SER A 102 -27.21 11.18 -8.55
N ASP A 103 -28.43 11.09 -9.07
CA ASP A 103 -29.62 11.01 -8.22
C ASP A 103 -29.61 9.76 -7.34
N SER A 104 -29.15 8.65 -7.87
CA SER A 104 -29.01 7.39 -7.13
C SER A 104 -27.96 7.49 -6.04
N ALA A 105 -26.78 8.06 -6.35
CA ALA A 105 -25.73 8.28 -5.36
C ALA A 105 -26.19 9.25 -4.27
N PHE A 106 -26.90 10.32 -4.62
CA PHE A 106 -27.45 11.26 -3.64
C PHE A 106 -28.48 10.60 -2.72
N ALA A 107 -29.41 9.84 -3.28
CA ALA A 107 -30.44 9.14 -2.50
C ALA A 107 -29.83 8.14 -1.50
N GLN A 108 -28.75 7.45 -1.89
CA GLN A 108 -28.13 6.43 -1.08
C GLN A 108 -27.08 6.98 -0.09
N TRP A 109 -26.34 8.04 -0.47
CA TRP A 109 -25.14 8.46 0.27
C TRP A 109 -25.19 9.86 0.87
N SER A 110 -26.27 10.62 0.62
CA SER A 110 -26.42 11.93 1.24
C SER A 110 -26.46 11.81 2.77
N ARG A 111 -25.43 12.35 3.45
CA ARG A 111 -25.27 12.32 4.92
C ARG A 111 -25.20 10.91 5.53
N VAL A 112 -24.75 9.90 4.76
CA VAL A 112 -24.58 8.53 5.27
C VAL A 112 -23.14 8.29 5.68
N GLY A 113 -22.89 8.15 6.97
CA GLY A 113 -21.56 8.05 7.55
C GLY A 113 -20.74 9.33 7.35
N SER A 114 -19.44 9.19 7.10
CA SER A 114 -18.57 10.33 6.77
C SER A 114 -18.81 10.79 5.34
N THR A 115 -19.10 12.07 5.12
CA THR A 115 -19.39 12.67 3.81
C THR A 115 -18.69 14.02 3.67
N MET A 116 -18.51 14.48 2.44
CA MET A 116 -18.13 15.86 2.15
C MET A 116 -19.35 16.73 1.82
N PHE A 117 -20.57 16.22 2.06
CA PHE A 117 -21.84 16.91 1.89
C PHE A 117 -22.12 17.35 0.46
N LEU A 118 -21.93 16.43 -0.50
CA LEU A 118 -22.27 16.69 -1.90
C LEU A 118 -23.78 16.88 -2.08
N GLY A 119 -24.15 17.96 -2.78
CA GLY A 119 -25.53 18.22 -3.17
C GLY A 119 -25.96 17.37 -4.38
N ARG A 120 -27.28 17.19 -4.54
CA ARG A 120 -27.86 16.52 -5.72
C ARG A 120 -27.44 17.24 -7.00
N GLY A 121 -26.90 16.49 -7.97
CA GLY A 121 -26.42 17.05 -9.23
C GLY A 121 -25.20 17.96 -9.12
N GLN A 122 -24.63 18.12 -7.93
CA GLN A 122 -23.43 18.94 -7.75
C GLN A 122 -22.27 18.39 -8.58
N VAL A 123 -21.65 19.28 -9.35
CA VAL A 123 -20.50 18.96 -10.21
C VAL A 123 -19.22 19.29 -9.46
N ILE A 124 -18.34 18.30 -9.33
CA ILE A 124 -17.12 18.36 -8.52
C ILE A 124 -15.93 17.79 -9.28
N SER A 125 -14.73 18.31 -9.07
CA SER A 125 -13.51 17.82 -9.70
C SER A 125 -12.98 16.56 -9.01
N VAL A 126 -12.22 15.75 -9.76
CA VAL A 126 -11.47 14.60 -9.23
C VAL A 126 -10.52 15.04 -8.11
N ASP A 127 -9.90 16.21 -8.26
CA ASP A 127 -9.00 16.79 -7.25
C ASP A 127 -9.71 17.00 -5.91
N GLU A 128 -10.88 17.64 -5.94
CA GLU A 128 -11.71 17.87 -4.74
C GLU A 128 -12.24 16.56 -4.15
N LEU A 129 -12.63 15.59 -5.01
CA LEU A 129 -13.07 14.27 -4.56
C LEU A 129 -11.98 13.53 -3.81
N LEU A 130 -10.76 13.47 -4.36
CA LEU A 130 -9.61 12.82 -3.72
C LEU A 130 -9.24 13.49 -2.40
N MET A 131 -9.29 14.82 -2.34
CA MET A 131 -9.11 15.59 -1.10
C MET A 131 -10.16 15.20 -0.05
N GLY A 132 -11.44 15.17 -0.41
CA GLY A 132 -12.54 14.76 0.49
C GLY A 132 -12.43 13.31 0.96
N ILE A 133 -12.11 12.37 0.04
CA ILE A 133 -11.97 10.95 0.34
C ILE A 133 -10.86 10.71 1.38
N MET A 134 -9.69 11.32 1.20
CA MET A 134 -8.53 11.06 2.06
C MET A 134 -8.55 11.89 3.34
N THR A 135 -9.11 13.09 3.34
CA THR A 135 -9.13 13.98 4.51
C THR A 135 -10.30 13.71 5.44
N VAL A 136 -11.54 13.76 4.91
CA VAL A 136 -12.76 13.62 5.72
C VAL A 136 -13.48 12.30 5.54
N SER A 137 -12.85 11.36 4.81
CA SER A 137 -13.39 10.01 4.60
C SER A 137 -14.72 9.97 3.84
N ALA A 138 -14.90 10.88 2.87
CA ALA A 138 -16.14 11.07 2.13
C ALA A 138 -16.66 9.81 1.42
N ASN A 139 -17.77 9.22 1.92
CA ASN A 139 -18.43 8.07 1.29
C ASN A 139 -19.09 8.49 -0.03
N ASP A 140 -19.77 9.62 -0.03
CA ASP A 140 -20.36 10.24 -1.20
C ASP A 140 -19.31 10.55 -2.27
N GLY A 141 -18.16 11.08 -1.88
CA GLY A 141 -17.04 11.31 -2.78
C GLY A 141 -16.49 10.04 -3.44
N CYS A 142 -16.42 8.93 -2.71
CA CYS A 142 -15.98 7.65 -3.28
C CYS A 142 -16.92 7.16 -4.39
N VAL A 143 -18.23 7.29 -4.18
CA VAL A 143 -19.23 6.82 -5.14
C VAL A 143 -19.21 7.69 -6.39
N VAL A 144 -19.18 9.02 -6.24
CA VAL A 144 -19.08 9.95 -7.38
C VAL A 144 -17.80 9.70 -8.18
N LEU A 145 -16.66 9.50 -7.50
CA LEU A 145 -15.40 9.18 -8.17
C LEU A 145 -15.50 7.85 -8.94
N ALA A 146 -16.06 6.82 -8.32
CA ALA A 146 -16.16 5.50 -8.92
C ALA A 146 -17.10 5.49 -10.15
N GLU A 147 -18.28 6.10 -10.03
CA GLU A 147 -19.22 6.24 -11.15
C GLU A 147 -18.60 7.04 -12.30
N GLY A 148 -18.00 8.18 -11.99
CA GLY A 148 -17.40 9.05 -13.00
C GLY A 148 -16.18 8.44 -13.69
N ALA A 149 -15.31 7.77 -12.95
CA ALA A 149 -14.05 7.22 -13.50
C ALA A 149 -14.24 5.92 -14.28
N SER A 150 -15.31 5.16 -14.04
CA SER A 150 -15.50 3.81 -14.64
C SER A 150 -16.93 3.50 -15.08
N GLY A 151 -17.84 4.48 -15.02
CA GLY A 151 -19.25 4.33 -15.41
C GLY A 151 -20.14 3.71 -14.33
N SER A 152 -19.57 3.01 -13.35
CA SER A 152 -20.31 2.45 -12.20
C SER A 152 -19.39 2.09 -11.06
N VAL A 153 -19.95 1.99 -9.82
CA VAL A 153 -19.23 1.47 -8.65
C VAL A 153 -18.76 0.04 -8.90
N ALA A 154 -19.57 -0.81 -9.55
CA ALA A 154 -19.19 -2.19 -9.85
C ALA A 154 -17.95 -2.29 -10.75
N ASN A 155 -17.88 -1.48 -11.80
CA ASN A 155 -16.70 -1.42 -12.67
C ASN A 155 -15.46 -0.91 -11.92
N PHE A 156 -15.63 0.06 -11.02
CA PHE A 156 -14.52 0.57 -10.21
C PHE A 156 -13.99 -0.49 -9.24
N VAL A 157 -14.87 -1.27 -8.64
CA VAL A 157 -14.52 -2.42 -7.78
C VAL A 157 -13.71 -3.48 -8.56
N ILE A 158 -14.02 -3.72 -9.82
CA ILE A 158 -13.20 -4.60 -10.69
C ILE A 158 -11.77 -4.04 -10.80
N LEU A 159 -11.60 -2.72 -10.99
CA LEU A 159 -10.28 -2.10 -11.03
C LEU A 159 -9.57 -2.21 -9.68
N MET A 160 -10.26 -2.01 -8.55
CA MET A 160 -9.68 -2.17 -7.22
C MET A 160 -9.12 -3.58 -7.00
N ASN A 161 -9.87 -4.62 -7.37
CA ASN A 161 -9.43 -6.01 -7.22
C ASN A 161 -8.33 -6.39 -8.23
N ALA A 162 -8.32 -5.84 -9.43
CA ALA A 162 -7.22 -5.99 -10.38
C ALA A 162 -5.91 -5.41 -9.82
N GLU A 163 -5.96 -4.22 -9.21
CA GLU A 163 -4.82 -3.60 -8.56
C GLU A 163 -4.37 -4.38 -7.31
N ALA A 164 -5.29 -4.86 -6.48
CA ALA A 164 -4.97 -5.72 -5.35
C ALA A 164 -4.18 -6.96 -5.79
N LYS A 165 -4.65 -7.63 -6.85
CA LYS A 165 -3.94 -8.78 -7.44
C LYS A 165 -2.57 -8.39 -7.97
N ARG A 166 -2.46 -7.26 -8.70
CA ARG A 166 -1.19 -6.78 -9.27
C ARG A 166 -0.16 -6.44 -8.18
N LEU A 167 -0.62 -5.94 -7.05
CA LEU A 167 0.22 -5.62 -5.89
C LEU A 167 0.59 -6.84 -5.03
N GLY A 168 -0.01 -8.01 -5.27
CA GLY A 168 0.19 -9.20 -4.45
C GLY A 168 -0.54 -9.17 -3.11
N MET A 169 -1.66 -8.45 -3.01
CA MET A 169 -2.54 -8.41 -1.83
C MET A 169 -3.41 -9.66 -1.79
N THR A 170 -2.83 -10.77 -1.36
CA THR A 170 -3.46 -12.10 -1.44
C THR A 170 -4.56 -12.33 -0.38
N ASP A 171 -4.59 -11.50 0.64
CA ASP A 171 -5.54 -11.59 1.74
C ASP A 171 -6.60 -10.46 1.68
N SER A 172 -6.83 -9.88 0.48
CA SER A 172 -7.76 -8.76 0.27
C SER A 172 -8.73 -8.99 -0.87
N TYR A 173 -9.94 -8.51 -0.69
CA TYR A 173 -10.98 -8.36 -1.69
C TYR A 173 -11.83 -7.12 -1.37
N PHE A 174 -12.20 -6.36 -2.37
CA PHE A 174 -13.01 -5.15 -2.26
C PHE A 174 -14.35 -5.37 -2.93
N GLY A 175 -15.46 -5.22 -2.20
CA GLY A 175 -16.84 -5.28 -2.70
C GLY A 175 -17.47 -3.90 -2.87
N SER A 176 -16.83 -2.85 -2.31
CA SER A 176 -17.29 -1.47 -2.39
C SER A 176 -16.16 -0.47 -2.54
N ALA A 177 -16.46 0.73 -3.05
CA ALA A 177 -15.46 1.79 -3.20
C ALA A 177 -15.22 2.59 -1.91
N ASN A 178 -16.08 2.49 -0.90
CA ASN A 178 -15.99 3.30 0.32
C ASN A 178 -15.79 2.49 1.62
N GLY A 179 -15.90 1.16 1.55
CA GLY A 179 -15.76 0.26 2.70
C GLY A 179 -16.97 0.28 3.62
N TRP A 180 -18.15 0.64 3.13
CA TRP A 180 -19.41 0.47 3.85
C TRP A 180 -19.68 -1.02 4.05
N PRO A 181 -20.32 -1.42 5.18
CA PRO A 181 -20.65 -2.84 5.42
C PRO A 181 -21.40 -3.47 4.26
N ASP A 182 -20.91 -4.61 3.78
CA ASP A 182 -21.38 -5.35 2.62
C ASP A 182 -21.49 -6.87 2.90
N GLN A 183 -21.90 -7.20 4.12
CA GLN A 183 -22.08 -8.59 4.60
C GLN A 183 -20.76 -9.40 4.58
N GLY A 184 -19.62 -8.71 4.70
CA GLY A 184 -18.30 -9.34 4.74
C GLY A 184 -17.70 -9.63 3.36
N ALA A 185 -18.28 -9.11 2.27
CA ALA A 185 -17.69 -9.24 0.94
C ALA A 185 -16.34 -8.53 0.86
N THR A 186 -16.21 -7.33 1.47
CA THR A 186 -14.94 -6.61 1.56
C THR A 186 -14.12 -7.11 2.76
N TYR A 187 -12.88 -7.54 2.50
CA TYR A 187 -11.91 -7.90 3.53
C TYR A 187 -10.48 -7.53 3.11
N THR A 188 -9.61 -7.38 4.08
CA THR A 188 -8.18 -7.12 3.88
C THR A 188 -7.37 -7.66 5.05
N SER A 189 -6.04 -7.57 4.97
CA SER A 189 -5.13 -7.86 6.08
C SER A 189 -4.22 -6.66 6.39
N ALA A 190 -3.61 -6.66 7.58
CA ALA A 190 -2.68 -5.59 7.96
C ALA A 190 -1.46 -5.55 7.02
N ARG A 191 -0.95 -6.71 6.63
CA ARG A 191 0.14 -6.84 5.67
C ARG A 191 -0.25 -6.26 4.30
N ASP A 192 -1.43 -6.57 3.79
CA ASP A 192 -1.86 -6.11 2.47
C ASP A 192 -2.08 -4.60 2.43
N LEU A 193 -2.63 -4.00 3.50
CA LEU A 193 -2.73 -2.55 3.61
C LEU A 193 -1.35 -1.87 3.67
N ALA A 194 -0.35 -2.50 4.27
CA ALA A 194 1.02 -2.00 4.24
C ALA A 194 1.63 -2.10 2.84
N ILE A 195 1.37 -3.18 2.08
CA ILE A 195 1.76 -3.32 0.66
C ILE A 195 1.15 -2.19 -0.17
N LEU A 196 -0.16 -1.96 -0.04
CA LEU A 196 -0.88 -0.89 -0.73
C LEU A 196 -0.30 0.49 -0.40
N THR A 197 -0.06 0.76 0.90
CA THR A 197 0.49 2.03 1.36
C THR A 197 1.91 2.25 0.83
N ARG A 198 2.75 1.20 0.83
CA ARG A 198 4.07 1.24 0.21
C ARG A 198 3.96 1.57 -1.28
N ALA A 199 3.07 0.92 -2.02
CA ALA A 199 2.86 1.20 -3.44
C ALA A 199 2.44 2.65 -3.67
N MET A 200 1.49 3.17 -2.88
CA MET A 200 1.07 4.57 -2.95
C MET A 200 2.24 5.54 -2.72
N LEU A 201 3.08 5.29 -1.72
CA LEU A 201 4.24 6.12 -1.37
C LEU A 201 5.36 6.07 -2.40
N THR A 202 5.60 4.92 -3.02
CA THR A 202 6.75 4.72 -3.93
C THR A 202 6.41 4.98 -5.40
N ARG A 203 5.20 4.65 -5.83
CA ARG A 203 4.76 4.82 -7.22
C ARG A 203 4.12 6.19 -7.47
N HIS A 204 3.45 6.75 -6.46
CA HIS A 204 2.67 8.00 -6.56
C HIS A 204 3.05 9.03 -5.48
N PRO A 205 4.35 9.33 -5.25
CA PRO A 205 4.77 10.19 -4.15
C PRO A 205 4.23 11.62 -4.27
N ALA A 206 4.01 12.11 -5.50
CA ALA A 206 3.42 13.44 -5.74
C ALA A 206 1.94 13.49 -5.34
N TYR A 207 1.16 12.48 -5.73
CA TYR A 207 -0.27 12.38 -5.37
C TYR A 207 -0.44 12.10 -3.88
N TYR A 208 0.42 11.27 -3.27
CA TYR A 208 0.42 11.08 -1.83
C TYR A 208 0.58 12.42 -1.10
N ARG A 209 1.59 13.20 -1.43
CA ARG A 209 1.80 14.52 -0.82
C ARG A 209 0.66 15.51 -1.07
N ARG A 210 -0.04 15.39 -2.21
CA ARG A 210 -1.14 16.29 -2.58
C ARG A 210 -2.42 15.97 -1.81
N TYR A 211 -2.76 14.70 -1.60
CA TYR A 211 -4.08 14.32 -1.12
C TYR A 211 -4.09 13.66 0.27
N VAL A 212 -2.93 13.24 0.77
CA VAL A 212 -2.81 12.58 2.08
C VAL A 212 -2.11 13.50 3.07
N GLY A 213 -2.45 13.40 4.36
CA GLY A 213 -1.77 14.13 5.43
C GLY A 213 -2.38 15.49 5.78
N HIS A 214 -3.50 15.87 5.18
CA HIS A 214 -4.21 17.09 5.55
C HIS A 214 -4.93 16.93 6.89
N THR A 215 -4.78 17.93 7.77
CA THR A 215 -5.40 17.93 9.10
C THR A 215 -6.89 18.21 9.08
N GLY A 216 -7.39 18.78 7.98
CA GLY A 216 -8.79 19.10 7.76
C GLY A 216 -8.99 19.71 6.37
N MET A 217 -10.25 19.96 6.01
CA MET A 217 -10.62 20.66 4.80
C MET A 217 -11.92 21.45 5.02
N THR A 218 -12.11 22.48 4.19
CA THR A 218 -13.40 23.21 4.09
C THR A 218 -13.96 22.97 2.70
N PHE A 219 -15.19 22.49 2.63
CA PHE A 219 -15.91 22.29 1.38
C PHE A 219 -17.36 22.74 1.53
N ASN A 220 -17.90 23.48 0.55
CA ASN A 220 -19.25 24.08 0.61
C ASN A 220 -19.49 24.89 1.91
N GLY A 221 -18.48 25.59 2.43
CA GLY A 221 -18.55 26.32 3.68
C GLY A 221 -18.55 25.47 4.95
N ILE A 222 -18.44 24.15 4.83
CA ILE A 222 -18.39 23.23 5.97
C ILE A 222 -16.94 22.81 6.21
N SER A 223 -16.42 23.16 7.40
CA SER A 223 -15.08 22.73 7.83
C SER A 223 -15.15 21.41 8.60
N GLN A 224 -14.28 20.47 8.25
CA GLN A 224 -14.18 19.14 8.89
C GLN A 224 -12.73 18.80 9.16
N ASN A 225 -12.47 18.17 10.31
CA ASN A 225 -11.14 17.69 10.68
C ASN A 225 -10.87 16.27 10.19
N ASN A 226 -9.62 15.95 9.93
CA ASN A 226 -9.19 14.60 9.67
C ASN A 226 -9.21 13.77 10.98
N HIS A 227 -9.55 12.49 10.86
CA HIS A 227 -9.67 11.57 11.99
C HIS A 227 -8.36 10.85 12.36
N VAL A 228 -7.26 11.08 11.63
CA VAL A 228 -5.96 10.45 11.90
C VAL A 228 -5.35 11.03 13.17
N PRO A 229 -5.17 10.22 14.24
CA PRO A 229 -4.79 10.71 15.56
C PRO A 229 -3.28 10.95 15.71
N LEU A 230 -2.52 10.88 14.62
CA LEU A 230 -1.07 11.01 14.60
C LEU A 230 -0.63 12.44 14.34
N PHE A 231 -1.44 13.24 13.63
CA PHE A 231 -1.09 14.61 13.24
C PHE A 231 -0.86 15.51 14.45
N GLY A 232 0.27 16.22 14.47
CA GLY A 232 0.69 17.07 15.58
C GLY A 232 1.05 16.33 16.87
N ARG A 233 1.04 14.99 16.86
CA ARG A 233 1.36 14.14 18.03
C ARG A 233 2.55 13.23 17.82
N VAL A 234 2.77 12.77 16.59
CA VAL A 234 3.91 11.95 16.19
C VAL A 234 4.73 12.76 15.19
N ALA A 235 5.97 13.04 15.51
CA ALA A 235 6.85 13.82 14.64
C ALA A 235 7.00 13.12 13.28
N GLY A 236 6.85 13.88 12.19
CA GLY A 236 6.95 13.38 10.83
C GLY A 236 5.76 12.53 10.36
N ALA A 237 4.67 12.43 11.14
CA ALA A 237 3.44 11.78 10.70
C ALA A 237 2.79 12.54 9.53
N ASP A 238 2.53 11.82 8.43
CA ASP A 238 2.01 12.38 7.19
C ASP A 238 0.84 11.56 6.59
N GLY A 239 0.25 10.66 7.35
CA GLY A 239 -0.90 9.88 6.90
C GLY A 239 -1.23 8.70 7.80
N VAL A 240 -2.13 7.82 7.37
CA VAL A 240 -2.75 7.68 6.05
C VAL A 240 -4.26 7.78 6.18
N LYS A 241 -4.90 6.84 6.92
CA LYS A 241 -6.35 6.71 7.00
C LYS A 241 -6.82 5.96 8.24
N THR A 242 -7.98 6.35 8.77
CA THR A 242 -8.72 5.62 9.81
C THR A 242 -9.86 4.83 9.20
N GLY A 243 -10.28 3.75 9.88
CA GLY A 243 -11.48 2.99 9.60
C GLY A 243 -12.24 2.66 10.89
N PHE A 244 -13.55 2.60 10.78
CA PHE A 244 -14.42 2.16 11.87
C PHE A 244 -15.77 1.69 11.32
N THR A 245 -16.23 0.56 11.77
CA THR A 245 -17.62 0.11 11.83
C THR A 245 -17.82 -0.66 13.14
N ASN A 246 -19.05 -0.90 13.54
CA ASN A 246 -19.31 -1.69 14.74
C ASN A 246 -18.75 -3.11 14.64
N GLU A 247 -18.74 -3.68 13.43
CA GLU A 247 -18.25 -5.04 13.16
C GLU A 247 -16.72 -5.11 13.09
N SER A 248 -16.07 -4.06 12.57
CA SER A 248 -14.61 -4.04 12.37
C SER A 248 -13.82 -3.51 13.57
N GLY A 249 -14.47 -2.77 14.46
CA GLY A 249 -13.77 -1.97 15.46
C GLY A 249 -12.97 -0.81 14.82
N TYR A 250 -12.11 -0.19 15.60
CA TYR A 250 -11.30 0.94 15.16
C TYR A 250 -9.99 0.46 14.53
N GLY A 251 -9.73 0.88 13.29
CA GLY A 251 -8.49 0.64 12.57
C GLY A 251 -7.75 1.92 12.18
N LEU A 252 -6.46 1.78 11.88
CA LEU A 252 -5.61 2.86 11.39
C LEU A 252 -4.51 2.31 10.50
N VAL A 253 -4.31 2.93 9.35
CA VAL A 253 -3.03 2.90 8.64
C VAL A 253 -2.32 4.21 8.94
N GLY A 254 -1.13 4.12 9.51
CA GLY A 254 -0.29 5.26 9.87
C GLY A 254 1.01 5.29 9.05
N SER A 255 1.51 6.48 8.74
CA SER A 255 2.82 6.69 8.14
C SER A 255 3.52 7.86 8.80
N ALA A 256 4.82 7.71 9.04
CA ALA A 256 5.67 8.78 9.53
C ALA A 256 7.07 8.68 8.93
N ALA A 257 7.70 9.84 8.67
CA ALA A 257 9.07 9.92 8.14
C ALA A 257 9.95 10.82 9.01
N ARG A 258 11.15 10.31 9.40
CA ARG A 258 12.15 11.03 10.20
C ARG A 258 13.55 10.71 9.70
N ASN A 259 14.35 11.72 9.46
CA ASN A 259 15.78 11.58 9.12
C ASN A 259 16.00 10.57 7.95
N GLY A 260 15.16 10.62 6.92
CA GLY A 260 15.22 9.71 5.77
C GLY A 260 14.68 8.30 6.00
N ARG A 261 14.27 7.96 7.21
CA ARG A 261 13.61 6.70 7.57
C ARG A 261 12.10 6.86 7.54
N ARG A 262 11.38 5.93 6.92
CA ARG A 262 9.91 5.93 6.86
C ARG A 262 9.35 4.64 7.43
N LEU A 263 8.44 4.79 8.38
CA LEU A 263 7.67 3.68 8.93
C LEU A 263 6.24 3.71 8.39
N VAL A 264 5.70 2.53 8.12
CA VAL A 264 4.27 2.31 7.87
C VAL A 264 3.75 1.33 8.90
N MET A 265 2.65 1.70 9.52
CA MET A 265 1.96 0.95 10.55
C MET A 265 0.53 0.66 10.11
N VAL A 266 0.05 -0.55 10.35
CA VAL A 266 -1.35 -0.93 10.24
C VAL A 266 -1.78 -1.57 11.55
N VAL A 267 -2.88 -1.10 12.11
CA VAL A 267 -3.54 -1.70 13.29
C VAL A 267 -5.04 -1.79 13.04
N GLY A 268 -5.66 -2.85 13.52
CA GLY A 268 -7.10 -3.09 13.34
C GLY A 268 -7.73 -3.80 14.51
N GLY A 269 -9.06 -3.58 14.68
CA GLY A 269 -9.88 -4.31 15.63
C GLY A 269 -9.88 -3.75 17.05
N TYR A 270 -9.54 -2.49 17.27
CA TYR A 270 -9.68 -1.89 18.61
C TYR A 270 -11.15 -1.64 18.98
N ASP A 271 -11.49 -1.85 20.24
CA ASP A 271 -12.84 -1.56 20.76
C ASP A 271 -13.08 -0.06 21.00
N ARG A 272 -12.02 0.73 21.19
CA ARG A 272 -12.10 2.14 21.57
C ARG A 272 -11.21 3.05 20.72
N ALA A 273 -11.77 4.17 20.27
CA ALA A 273 -11.05 5.16 19.48
C ALA A 273 -9.82 5.75 20.22
N TRP A 274 -9.95 6.00 21.53
CA TRP A 274 -8.85 6.54 22.32
C TRP A 274 -7.69 5.54 22.47
N GLN A 275 -8.00 4.24 22.56
CA GLN A 275 -7.01 3.17 22.64
C GLN A 275 -6.23 3.05 21.33
N ARG A 276 -6.94 2.99 20.19
CA ARG A 276 -6.31 3.09 18.87
C ARG A 276 -5.37 4.30 18.77
N ALA A 277 -5.84 5.49 19.21
CA ALA A 277 -5.05 6.73 19.11
C ALA A 277 -3.77 6.65 19.94
N ARG A 278 -3.87 6.24 21.20
CA ARG A 278 -2.73 6.16 22.14
C ARG A 278 -1.71 5.11 21.70
N GLU A 279 -2.15 3.90 21.45
CA GLU A 279 -1.25 2.77 21.17
C GLU A 279 -0.64 2.86 19.77
N SER A 280 -1.34 3.44 18.79
CA SER A 280 -0.75 3.73 17.48
C SER A 280 0.39 4.73 17.55
N ARG A 281 0.26 5.78 18.37
CA ARG A 281 1.35 6.73 18.62
C ARG A 281 2.54 6.02 19.25
N ALA A 282 2.30 5.26 20.31
CA ALA A 282 3.34 4.52 21.01
C ALA A 282 4.05 3.51 20.10
N LEU A 283 3.32 2.78 19.24
CA LEU A 283 3.90 1.82 18.31
C LEU A 283 4.82 2.49 17.27
N LEU A 284 4.43 3.65 16.73
CA LEU A 284 5.31 4.39 15.81
C LEU A 284 6.54 4.96 16.54
N GLU A 285 6.38 5.54 17.73
CA GLU A 285 7.50 6.04 18.53
C GLU A 285 8.47 4.91 18.91
N TRP A 286 7.94 3.75 19.31
CA TRP A 286 8.74 2.55 19.56
C TRP A 286 9.51 2.12 18.30
N GLY A 287 8.86 2.10 17.15
CA GLY A 287 9.51 1.77 15.88
C GLY A 287 10.67 2.69 15.52
N PHE A 288 10.60 3.97 15.89
CA PHE A 288 11.71 4.91 15.69
C PHE A 288 12.78 4.82 16.79
N SER A 289 12.42 4.54 18.03
CA SER A 289 13.33 4.56 19.18
C SER A 289 14.03 3.22 19.45
N ALA A 290 13.30 2.10 19.28
CA ALA A 290 13.81 0.76 19.57
C ALA A 290 14.69 0.17 18.46
N TRP A 291 14.72 0.81 17.28
CA TRP A 291 15.42 0.31 16.10
C TRP A 291 16.33 1.37 15.49
N ARG A 292 17.48 0.92 14.99
CA ARG A 292 18.42 1.74 14.21
C ARG A 292 18.48 1.26 12.78
N THR A 293 18.86 2.17 11.87
CA THR A 293 19.11 1.83 10.46
C THR A 293 20.55 2.18 10.11
N GLN A 294 21.15 1.31 9.31
CA GLN A 294 22.43 1.56 8.66
C GLN A 294 22.21 1.57 7.16
N ARG A 295 22.69 2.61 6.48
CA ARG A 295 22.63 2.67 5.02
C ARG A 295 23.69 1.73 4.44
N LEU A 296 23.25 0.85 3.54
CA LEU A 296 24.11 -0.03 2.74
C LEU A 296 24.56 0.67 1.47
N PHE A 297 23.60 1.31 0.76
CA PHE A 297 23.87 2.03 -0.48
C PHE A 297 23.07 3.33 -0.54
N ALA A 298 23.64 4.36 -1.15
CA ALA A 298 22.94 5.60 -1.48
C ALA A 298 22.22 5.47 -2.84
N THR A 299 21.30 6.40 -3.13
CA THR A 299 20.69 6.52 -4.46
C THR A 299 21.77 6.73 -5.51
N GLY A 300 21.75 5.95 -6.59
CA GLY A 300 22.70 6.02 -7.69
C GLY A 300 24.06 5.39 -7.38
N GLU A 301 24.28 4.90 -6.17
CA GLU A 301 25.51 4.20 -5.81
C GLU A 301 25.60 2.85 -6.49
N ALA A 302 26.80 2.52 -6.99
CA ALA A 302 27.07 1.24 -7.66
C ALA A 302 27.12 0.11 -6.64
N VAL A 303 26.28 -0.89 -6.85
CA VAL A 303 26.21 -2.12 -6.05
C VAL A 303 27.09 -3.23 -6.64
N GLY A 304 27.32 -3.18 -7.94
CA GLY A 304 28.08 -4.15 -8.71
C GLY A 304 28.05 -3.82 -10.19
N ALA A 305 28.38 -4.79 -11.03
CA ALA A 305 28.32 -4.67 -12.48
C ALA A 305 27.73 -5.93 -13.10
N ALA A 306 27.02 -5.78 -14.21
CA ALA A 306 26.51 -6.87 -15.03
C ALA A 306 27.23 -6.93 -16.37
N THR A 307 27.55 -8.14 -16.85
CA THR A 307 28.12 -8.36 -18.20
C THR A 307 27.06 -8.12 -19.27
N VAL A 308 27.50 -7.55 -20.41
CA VAL A 308 26.62 -7.23 -21.54
C VAL A 308 27.08 -7.93 -22.79
N GLN A 309 26.17 -8.69 -23.40
CA GLN A 309 26.38 -9.36 -24.67
C GLN A 309 25.99 -8.44 -25.83
N GLY A 310 26.85 -8.35 -26.84
CA GLY A 310 26.60 -7.56 -28.05
C GLY A 310 26.59 -6.05 -27.84
N GLY A 311 27.01 -5.57 -26.68
CA GLY A 311 27.07 -4.13 -26.35
C GLY A 311 28.38 -3.46 -26.75
N ALA A 312 28.33 -2.15 -26.97
CA ALA A 312 29.53 -1.32 -27.14
C ALA A 312 30.40 -1.32 -25.88
N ALA A 313 29.75 -1.34 -24.68
CA ALA A 313 30.39 -1.66 -23.41
C ALA A 313 30.20 -3.14 -23.07
N ARG A 314 31.20 -3.77 -22.46
CA ARG A 314 31.17 -5.19 -22.04
C ARG A 314 30.43 -5.40 -20.71
N SER A 315 30.32 -4.35 -19.91
CA SER A 315 29.58 -4.35 -18.66
C SER A 315 28.91 -3.01 -18.43
N VAL A 316 27.88 -3.02 -17.59
CA VAL A 316 27.22 -1.80 -17.09
C VAL A 316 27.22 -1.82 -15.56
N PRO A 317 27.45 -0.69 -14.89
CA PRO A 317 27.28 -0.61 -13.45
C PRO A 317 25.80 -0.84 -13.09
N LEU A 318 25.57 -1.56 -12.01
CA LEU A 318 24.27 -1.78 -11.41
C LEU A 318 24.12 -0.83 -10.24
N ILE A 319 23.15 0.06 -10.28
CA ILE A 319 22.97 1.11 -9.28
C ILE A 319 21.67 0.92 -8.48
N ALA A 320 21.68 1.35 -7.22
CA ALA A 320 20.51 1.41 -6.36
C ALA A 320 19.58 2.57 -6.78
N PRO A 321 18.30 2.34 -7.12
CA PRO A 321 17.36 3.41 -7.49
C PRO A 321 16.98 4.33 -6.32
N MET A 322 17.15 3.84 -5.10
CA MET A 322 16.87 4.53 -3.84
C MET A 322 17.87 4.06 -2.78
N PRO A 323 17.99 4.76 -1.63
CA PRO A 323 18.87 4.27 -0.58
C PRO A 323 18.41 2.92 -0.04
N TYR A 324 19.33 1.98 0.15
CA TYR A 324 19.08 0.69 0.77
C TYR A 324 19.63 0.66 2.19
N TYR A 325 18.85 0.09 3.10
CA TYR A 325 19.17 0.06 4.52
C TYR A 325 19.04 -1.35 5.10
N VAL A 326 19.75 -1.58 6.22
CA VAL A 326 19.43 -2.62 7.19
C VAL A 326 18.94 -1.97 8.46
N THR A 327 18.05 -2.64 9.17
CA THR A 327 17.48 -2.19 10.43
C THR A 327 17.77 -3.22 11.51
N TYR A 328 18.14 -2.79 12.69
CA TYR A 328 18.49 -3.67 13.82
C TYR A 328 18.10 -3.02 15.14
N PRO A 329 17.89 -3.81 16.24
CA PRO A 329 17.51 -3.28 17.53
C PRO A 329 18.57 -2.34 18.09
N VAL A 330 18.13 -1.30 18.82
CA VAL A 330 19.02 -0.43 19.60
C VAL A 330 19.73 -1.27 20.66
N GLY A 331 21.05 -1.06 20.81
CA GLY A 331 21.89 -1.88 21.68
C GLY A 331 22.43 -3.16 21.03
N GLY A 332 21.88 -3.58 19.89
CA GLY A 332 22.42 -4.66 19.07
C GLY A 332 23.56 -4.18 18.14
N ALA A 333 24.41 -5.11 17.72
CA ALA A 333 25.35 -4.87 16.63
C ALA A 333 24.63 -4.87 15.27
N PRO A 334 25.11 -4.11 14.27
CA PRO A 334 24.63 -4.24 12.91
C PRO A 334 24.71 -5.70 12.45
N PRO A 335 23.65 -6.24 11.82
CA PRO A 335 23.66 -7.61 11.37
C PRO A 335 24.71 -7.81 10.26
N SER A 336 25.36 -8.97 10.26
CA SER A 336 26.15 -9.40 9.11
C SER A 336 25.21 -9.70 7.95
N VAL A 337 25.28 -8.91 6.89
CA VAL A 337 24.40 -9.07 5.72
C VAL A 337 25.15 -9.76 4.58
N LYS A 338 24.49 -10.75 3.96
CA LYS A 338 24.92 -11.33 2.71
C LYS A 338 24.24 -10.64 1.56
N LEU A 339 25.03 -10.09 0.63
CA LEU A 339 24.57 -9.37 -0.56
C LEU A 339 24.83 -10.24 -1.80
N ILE A 340 23.81 -10.50 -2.59
CA ILE A 340 23.90 -11.28 -3.84
C ILE A 340 23.20 -10.51 -4.94
N VAL A 341 23.98 -10.11 -5.95
CA VAL A 341 23.42 -9.56 -7.20
C VAL A 341 22.96 -10.70 -8.08
N ARG A 342 21.73 -10.62 -8.59
CA ARG A 342 21.11 -11.58 -9.51
C ARG A 342 20.65 -10.88 -10.77
N TYR A 343 20.96 -11.43 -11.94
CA TYR A 343 20.46 -10.97 -13.24
C TYR A 343 20.49 -12.13 -14.24
N ASP A 344 19.64 -12.05 -15.25
CA ASP A 344 19.64 -13.00 -16.37
C ASP A 344 20.77 -12.62 -17.31
N GLY A 345 21.92 -13.20 -17.08
CA GLY A 345 23.14 -12.79 -17.75
C GLY A 345 23.65 -13.76 -18.82
N PRO A 346 24.40 -13.22 -19.77
CA PRO A 346 24.73 -11.79 -19.96
C PRO A 346 23.55 -10.96 -20.46
N LEU A 347 23.43 -9.72 -19.96
CA LEU A 347 22.40 -8.78 -20.40
C LEU A 347 22.59 -8.49 -21.91
N ARG A 348 21.49 -8.30 -22.65
CA ARG A 348 21.55 -8.04 -24.09
C ARG A 348 21.48 -6.54 -24.38
N ALA A 349 22.40 -6.03 -25.23
CA ALA A 349 22.30 -4.66 -25.74
C ALA A 349 21.18 -4.53 -26.80
N PRO A 350 20.55 -3.36 -26.96
CA PRO A 350 20.85 -2.09 -26.24
C PRO A 350 20.25 -2.05 -24.82
N LEU A 351 20.94 -1.35 -23.91
CA LEU A 351 20.46 -1.06 -22.56
C LEU A 351 20.32 0.45 -22.38
N VAL A 352 19.26 0.87 -21.71
CA VAL A 352 18.99 2.26 -21.40
C VAL A 352 19.30 2.51 -19.92
N LYS A 353 20.01 3.60 -19.61
CA LYS A 353 20.23 4.04 -18.23
C LYS A 353 18.89 4.16 -17.48
N GLY A 354 18.82 3.59 -16.29
CA GLY A 354 17.61 3.60 -15.45
C GLY A 354 16.66 2.40 -15.70
N ALA A 355 16.91 1.56 -16.71
CA ALA A 355 16.17 0.31 -16.86
C ALA A 355 16.47 -0.64 -15.71
N GLU A 356 15.45 -1.27 -15.15
CA GLU A 356 15.59 -2.35 -14.15
C GLU A 356 16.12 -3.60 -14.88
N VAL A 357 17.32 -4.06 -14.49
CA VAL A 357 18.05 -5.13 -15.20
C VAL A 357 18.59 -6.20 -14.25
N ALA A 358 18.52 -6.00 -12.96
CA ALA A 358 19.05 -6.91 -11.96
C ALA A 358 18.31 -6.76 -10.62
N THR A 359 18.57 -7.66 -9.71
CA THR A 359 18.03 -7.68 -8.35
C THR A 359 19.17 -7.85 -7.35
N LEU A 360 19.17 -7.08 -6.28
CA LEU A 360 20.01 -7.26 -5.11
C LEU A 360 19.24 -8.08 -4.07
N ARG A 361 19.70 -9.29 -3.79
CA ARG A 361 19.21 -10.05 -2.65
C ARG A 361 20.00 -9.73 -1.40
N ILE A 362 19.29 -9.23 -0.38
CA ILE A 362 19.84 -8.97 0.96
C ILE A 362 19.32 -10.05 1.89
N SER A 363 20.22 -10.73 2.58
CA SER A 363 19.90 -11.74 3.59
C SER A 363 20.61 -11.39 4.90
N ALA A 364 19.86 -11.36 6.00
CA ALA A 364 20.39 -11.20 7.36
C ALA A 364 19.98 -12.41 8.21
N PRO A 365 20.75 -12.75 9.26
CA PRO A 365 20.38 -13.84 10.16
C PRO A 365 19.01 -13.60 10.81
N GLY A 366 18.15 -14.63 10.79
CA GLY A 366 16.81 -14.55 11.39
C GLY A 366 15.77 -13.81 10.56
N GLU A 367 16.10 -13.31 9.37
CA GLU A 367 15.18 -12.60 8.48
C GLU A 367 14.95 -13.33 7.17
N ALA A 368 13.75 -13.19 6.60
CA ALA A 368 13.49 -13.63 5.24
C ALA A 368 14.32 -12.79 4.25
N PRO A 369 14.97 -13.45 3.24
CA PRO A 369 15.70 -12.72 2.22
C PRO A 369 14.81 -11.73 1.48
N ARG A 370 15.36 -10.54 1.15
CA ARG A 370 14.67 -9.47 0.44
C ARG A 370 15.33 -9.22 -0.91
N ASP A 371 14.53 -9.10 -1.95
CA ASP A 371 14.97 -8.77 -3.30
C ASP A 371 14.63 -7.32 -3.61
N LEU A 372 15.64 -6.53 -3.99
CA LEU A 372 15.54 -5.11 -4.27
C LEU A 372 16.01 -4.84 -5.71
N PRO A 373 15.33 -3.97 -6.48
CA PRO A 373 15.67 -3.73 -7.88
C PRO A 373 17.04 -3.04 -8.02
N LEU A 374 17.76 -3.37 -9.08
CA LEU A 374 18.95 -2.66 -9.51
C LEU A 374 18.77 -2.16 -10.95
N LEU A 375 19.17 -0.92 -11.18
CA LEU A 375 19.05 -0.27 -12.49
C LEU A 375 20.39 -0.27 -13.23
N ALA A 376 20.32 -0.24 -14.56
CA ALA A 376 21.48 0.07 -15.39
C ALA A 376 21.95 1.51 -15.10
N GLY A 377 23.18 1.68 -14.64
CA GLY A 377 23.75 2.99 -14.30
C GLY A 377 24.17 3.79 -15.52
N THR A 378 24.38 3.12 -16.65
CA THR A 378 24.73 3.75 -17.95
C THR A 378 23.96 3.09 -19.08
N SER A 379 23.75 3.84 -20.18
CA SER A 379 23.25 3.27 -21.42
C SER A 379 24.40 2.61 -22.20
N THR A 380 24.11 1.52 -22.92
CA THR A 380 25.03 0.94 -23.90
C THR A 380 24.27 0.51 -25.15
N GLY A 381 24.73 1.00 -26.32
CA GLY A 381 24.19 0.61 -27.63
C GLY A 381 24.72 -0.74 -28.11
N VAL A 382 24.19 -1.22 -29.21
CA VAL A 382 24.71 -2.43 -29.89
C VAL A 382 26.11 -2.18 -30.41
N ALA A 383 27.05 -3.09 -30.23
CA ALA A 383 28.41 -2.99 -30.69
C ALA A 383 28.46 -3.00 -32.22
N GLY A 384 29.22 -2.07 -32.84
CA GLY A 384 29.57 -2.12 -34.24
C GLY A 384 30.54 -3.30 -34.52
N PRO A 385 30.83 -3.61 -35.82
CA PRO A 385 31.63 -4.79 -36.20
C PRO A 385 33.02 -4.81 -35.54
N LEU A 386 33.73 -3.71 -35.50
CA LEU A 386 35.05 -3.60 -34.86
C LEU A 386 35.01 -3.79 -33.36
N ALA A 387 33.99 -3.25 -32.68
CA ALA A 387 33.82 -3.44 -31.26
C ALA A 387 33.47 -4.90 -30.92
N ARG A 388 32.70 -5.59 -31.76
CA ARG A 388 32.39 -7.03 -31.61
C ARG A 388 33.65 -7.88 -31.73
N LEU A 389 34.50 -7.59 -32.74
CA LEU A 389 35.76 -8.32 -32.90
C LEU A 389 36.69 -8.13 -31.70
N ARG A 390 36.88 -6.88 -31.26
CA ARG A 390 37.68 -6.56 -30.07
C ARG A 390 37.13 -7.28 -28.82
N ASN A 391 35.81 -7.19 -28.56
CA ASN A 391 35.17 -7.80 -27.38
C ASN A 391 35.25 -9.32 -27.42
N GLY A 392 35.20 -9.93 -28.64
CA GLY A 392 35.41 -11.37 -28.82
C GLY A 392 36.83 -11.82 -28.47
N LEU A 393 37.84 -11.10 -28.97
CA LEU A 393 39.25 -11.38 -28.69
C LEU A 393 39.56 -11.24 -27.17
N LEU A 394 39.10 -10.17 -26.53
CA LEU A 394 39.27 -9.98 -25.09
C LEU A 394 38.54 -11.06 -24.26
N GLY A 395 37.38 -11.52 -24.74
CA GLY A 395 36.65 -12.62 -24.09
C GLY A 395 37.38 -13.98 -24.15
N LEU A 396 38.10 -14.24 -25.24
CA LEU A 396 38.96 -15.44 -25.37
C LEU A 396 40.20 -15.37 -24.47
N ALA A 397 40.69 -14.18 -24.19
CA ALA A 397 41.82 -13.93 -23.28
C ALA A 397 41.44 -13.90 -21.79
N GLY A 398 40.16 -14.05 -21.45
CA GLY A 398 39.69 -13.99 -20.07
C GLY A 398 39.73 -12.56 -19.48
N LEU A 399 39.86 -11.53 -20.31
CA LEU A 399 39.99 -10.10 -19.98
C LEU A 399 38.66 -9.35 -20.15
#